data_658923fa8c365aa47e518e568b5fd64d
#
_entry.id   658923fa8c365aa47e518e568b5fd64d
#
_cell.length_a   1.000
_cell.length_b   1.000
_cell.length_c   1.000
_cell.angle_alpha   90.00
_cell.angle_beta   90.00
_cell.angle_gamma   90.00
#
_symmetry.space_group_name_H-M   'P 1'
#
loop_
_entity.id
_entity.type
_entity.pdbx_description
1 polymer ?
#
loop_
_entity_poly.entity_id
_entity_poly.type
_entity_poly.pdbx_seq_one_letter_code
_entity_poly.pdbx_strand_id
1 'polypeptide(L)'
;MRFVGIDPSTQTGFVALSSDGKLLEAKEIQKDGEDPARMSSLIQAVVEEVQASDIVAIEGFGFASQRGFLLGGIGWGIRIELHRRGISYLEVAPSALKKFTGAKGNASKEKIAVEVYKRWGFEHDSNNVTDAYVLAQIARAAKGLGTITRFQKDILVKVKEV
;
A
#
# COMPACT_ATOMS: atom_id res chain seq x y z
N MET A 1 -1.51 -15.28 9.42
CA MET A 1 -1.13 -14.65 8.15
C MET A 1 -1.79 -13.29 8.09
N ARG A 2 -1.00 -12.23 7.92
CA ARG A 2 -1.48 -10.86 7.75
C ARG A 2 -1.28 -10.44 6.30
N PHE A 3 -2.11 -9.51 5.87
CA PHE A 3 -2.05 -8.89 4.55
C PHE A 3 -1.77 -7.41 4.73
N VAL A 4 -0.62 -6.97 4.27
CA VAL A 4 -0.09 -5.64 4.55
C VAL A 4 -0.11 -4.80 3.28
N GLY A 5 -0.60 -3.58 3.40
CA GLY A 5 -0.51 -2.54 2.38
C GLY A 5 0.40 -1.42 2.82
N ILE A 6 1.28 -0.97 1.94
CA ILE A 6 2.21 0.13 2.18
C ILE A 6 2.08 1.14 1.04
N ASP A 7 1.73 2.37 1.38
CA ASP A 7 1.76 3.53 0.46
C ASP A 7 2.94 4.43 0.83
N PRO A 8 4.10 4.31 0.12
CA PRO A 8 5.32 5.02 0.46
C PRO A 8 5.20 6.53 0.25
N SER A 9 5.33 7.29 1.32
CA SER A 9 5.41 8.73 1.30
C SER A 9 6.15 9.25 2.55
N THR A 10 6.31 10.57 2.71
CA THR A 10 6.85 11.16 3.95
C THR A 10 5.93 10.89 5.17
N GLN A 11 4.66 10.61 4.92
CA GLN A 11 3.67 10.10 5.86
C GLN A 11 3.17 8.77 5.32
N THR A 12 4.02 7.75 5.39
CA THR A 12 3.76 6.43 4.80
C THR A 12 2.52 5.81 5.39
N GLY A 13 1.55 5.48 4.53
CA GLY A 13 0.38 4.71 4.93
C GLY A 13 0.74 3.24 5.18
N PHE A 14 0.32 2.71 6.31
CA PHE A 14 0.49 1.30 6.68
C PHE A 14 -0.83 0.72 7.17
N VAL A 15 -1.24 -0.39 6.57
CA VAL A 15 -2.44 -1.13 6.98
C VAL A 15 -2.13 -2.63 7.01
N ALA A 16 -2.58 -3.30 8.07
CA ALA A 16 -2.56 -4.76 8.17
C ALA A 16 -3.97 -5.31 8.36
N LEU A 17 -4.32 -6.32 7.55
CA LEU A 17 -5.59 -7.05 7.61
C LEU A 17 -5.35 -8.51 7.95
N SER A 18 -6.31 -9.14 8.64
CA SER A 18 -6.35 -10.59 8.82
C SER A 18 -6.85 -11.31 7.55
N SER A 19 -6.77 -12.62 7.54
CA SER A 19 -7.25 -13.45 6.42
C SER A 19 -8.76 -13.30 6.16
N ASP A 20 -9.55 -13.05 7.18
CA ASP A 20 -11.00 -12.78 7.07
C ASP A 20 -11.32 -11.31 6.74
N GLY A 21 -10.30 -10.46 6.61
CA GLY A 21 -10.41 -9.05 6.20
C GLY A 21 -10.68 -8.07 7.32
N LYS A 22 -10.55 -8.50 8.57
CA LYS A 22 -10.62 -7.59 9.71
C LYS A 22 -9.41 -6.67 9.75
N LEU A 23 -9.65 -5.42 10.08
CA LEU A 23 -8.60 -4.45 10.33
C LEU A 23 -7.83 -4.83 11.60
N LEU A 24 -6.53 -5.08 11.47
CA LEU A 24 -5.61 -5.31 12.59
C LEU A 24 -4.88 -4.03 12.97
N GLU A 25 -4.48 -3.26 11.96
CA GLU A 25 -3.73 -2.02 12.15
C GLU A 25 -3.95 -1.07 10.98
N ALA A 26 -4.03 0.23 11.27
CA ALA A 26 -4.07 1.29 10.27
C ALA A 26 -3.40 2.54 10.86
N LYS A 27 -2.36 3.05 10.22
CA LYS A 27 -1.62 4.22 10.70
C LYS A 27 -0.82 4.91 9.61
N GLU A 28 -0.50 6.18 9.85
CA GLU A 28 0.60 6.84 9.17
C GLU A 28 1.90 6.66 9.96
N ILE A 29 2.99 6.42 9.26
CA ILE A 29 4.34 6.39 9.82
C ILE A 29 5.11 7.57 9.26
N GLN A 30 5.56 8.44 10.15
CA GLN A 30 6.34 9.63 9.81
C GLN A 30 7.51 9.80 10.79
N LYS A 31 8.52 10.54 10.38
CA LYS A 31 9.67 10.89 11.22
C LYS A 31 10.01 12.35 11.04
N ASP A 32 10.42 12.98 12.13
CA ASP A 32 10.90 14.36 12.16
C ASP A 32 12.41 14.43 11.87
N GLY A 33 12.89 15.62 11.55
CA GLY A 33 14.30 15.89 11.29
C GLY A 33 14.61 16.11 9.82
N GLU A 34 15.88 16.02 9.48
CA GLU A 34 16.40 16.28 8.13
C GLU A 34 16.91 15.01 7.46
N ASP A 35 16.84 14.99 6.13
CA ASP A 35 17.41 13.90 5.33
C ASP A 35 18.94 13.99 5.31
N PRO A 36 19.67 12.85 5.27
CA PRO A 36 19.16 11.48 5.07
C PRO A 36 18.72 10.76 6.35
N ALA A 37 18.97 11.31 7.54
CA ALA A 37 18.69 10.64 8.81
C ALA A 37 17.18 10.39 9.00
N ARG A 38 16.33 11.40 8.68
CA ARG A 38 14.88 11.28 8.72
C ARG A 38 14.38 10.16 7.78
N MET A 39 14.83 10.14 6.52
CA MET A 39 14.45 9.13 5.55
C MET A 39 14.87 7.73 5.99
N SER A 40 16.10 7.57 6.50
CA SER A 40 16.59 6.29 7.03
C SER A 40 15.72 5.78 8.18
N SER A 41 15.41 6.65 9.14
CA SER A 41 14.57 6.32 10.28
C SER A 41 13.13 5.96 9.88
N LEU A 42 12.58 6.66 8.87
CA LEU A 42 11.26 6.37 8.32
C LEU A 42 11.22 5.00 7.68
N ILE A 43 12.18 4.69 6.81
CA ILE A 43 12.27 3.40 6.12
C ILE A 43 12.35 2.27 7.14
N GLN A 44 13.22 2.40 8.14
CA GLN A 44 13.34 1.38 9.20
C GLN A 44 12.04 1.20 9.96
N ALA A 45 11.40 2.29 10.40
CA ALA A 45 10.14 2.22 11.13
C ALA A 45 9.04 1.53 10.33
N VAL A 46 8.95 1.76 9.02
CA VAL A 46 7.98 1.09 8.14
C VAL A 46 8.25 -0.41 8.05
N VAL A 47 9.52 -0.78 7.84
CA VAL A 47 9.85 -2.21 7.63
C VAL A 47 9.84 -2.99 8.94
N GLU A 48 10.04 -2.37 10.09
CA GLU A 48 9.88 -2.99 11.41
C GLU A 48 8.44 -3.43 11.70
N GLU A 49 7.45 -2.76 11.12
CA GLU A 49 6.05 -3.18 11.23
C GLU A 49 5.72 -4.44 10.41
N VAL A 50 6.55 -4.79 9.43
CA VAL A 50 6.34 -5.95 8.56
C VAL A 50 6.92 -7.21 9.22
N GLN A 51 6.09 -8.24 9.31
CA GLN A 51 6.48 -9.57 9.80
C GLN A 51 6.92 -10.46 8.63
N ALA A 52 7.82 -11.41 8.91
CA ALA A 52 8.34 -12.32 7.88
C ALA A 52 7.25 -13.18 7.18
N SER A 53 6.12 -13.40 7.83
CA SER A 53 4.99 -14.17 7.29
C SER A 53 3.92 -13.31 6.60
N ASP A 54 4.11 -12.00 6.50
CA ASP A 54 3.15 -11.10 5.88
C ASP A 54 3.14 -11.24 4.37
N ILE A 55 1.97 -11.08 3.77
CA ILE A 55 1.81 -10.88 2.35
C ILE A 55 1.70 -9.38 2.11
N VAL A 56 2.75 -8.81 1.54
CA VAL A 56 2.90 -7.35 1.40
C VAL A 56 2.50 -6.91 0.00
N ALA A 57 1.71 -5.84 -0.09
CA ALA A 57 1.51 -5.09 -1.33
C ALA A 57 1.99 -3.64 -1.13
N ILE A 58 2.76 -3.13 -2.07
CA ILE A 58 3.33 -1.79 -2.03
C ILE A 58 2.94 -1.01 -3.29
N GLU A 59 2.61 0.27 -3.14
CA GLU A 59 2.32 1.12 -4.29
C GLU A 59 3.57 1.32 -5.15
N GLY A 60 3.40 1.18 -6.47
CA GLY A 60 4.43 1.46 -7.45
C GLY A 60 4.70 2.96 -7.61
N PHE A 61 5.77 3.30 -8.31
CA PHE A 61 6.16 4.69 -8.50
C PHE A 61 5.21 5.46 -9.43
N GLY A 62 4.81 6.65 -8.98
CA GLY A 62 4.08 7.63 -9.80
C GLY A 62 5.06 8.57 -10.51
N PHE A 63 5.06 8.58 -11.84
CA PHE A 63 6.01 9.38 -12.65
C PHE A 63 5.69 10.89 -12.71
N ALA A 64 4.54 11.33 -12.20
CA ALA A 64 4.05 12.70 -12.35
C ALA A 64 4.20 13.57 -11.08
N SER A 65 4.98 13.17 -10.10
CA SER A 65 5.13 13.91 -8.84
C SER A 65 6.29 14.90 -8.89
N GLN A 66 6.04 16.15 -8.50
CA GLN A 66 7.10 17.15 -8.28
C GLN A 66 8.07 16.74 -7.14
N ARG A 67 7.65 15.82 -6.27
CA ARG A 67 8.47 15.22 -5.21
C ARG A 67 9.00 13.83 -5.59
N GLY A 68 9.07 13.51 -6.87
CA GLY A 68 9.39 12.17 -7.37
C GLY A 68 10.72 11.62 -6.85
N PHE A 69 11.74 12.45 -6.68
CA PHE A 69 13.05 12.02 -6.13
C PHE A 69 12.94 11.59 -4.67
N LEU A 70 12.22 12.35 -3.83
CA LEU A 70 12.05 12.05 -2.43
C LEU A 70 11.20 10.77 -2.23
N LEU A 71 10.04 10.72 -2.89
CA LEU A 71 9.15 9.56 -2.83
C LEU A 71 9.80 8.32 -3.43
N GLY A 72 10.56 8.48 -4.50
CA GLY A 72 11.38 7.43 -5.09
C GLY A 72 12.42 6.89 -4.12
N GLY A 73 13.11 7.76 -3.38
CA GLY A 73 14.08 7.38 -2.35
C GLY A 73 13.44 6.56 -1.23
N ILE A 74 12.31 7.01 -0.68
CA ILE A 74 11.56 6.29 0.35
C ILE A 74 11.08 4.93 -0.19
N GLY A 75 10.46 4.92 -1.38
CA GLY A 75 9.93 3.71 -2.00
C GLY A 75 11.00 2.66 -2.28
N TRP A 76 12.17 3.06 -2.79
CA TRP A 76 13.30 2.16 -2.98
C TRP A 76 13.92 1.72 -1.66
N GLY A 77 14.05 2.61 -0.70
CA GLY A 77 14.57 2.26 0.63
C GLY A 77 13.74 1.17 1.30
N ILE A 78 12.41 1.27 1.28
CA ILE A 78 11.51 0.24 1.82
C ILE A 78 11.72 -1.09 1.07
N ARG A 79 11.75 -1.08 -0.27
CA ARG A 79 11.95 -2.29 -1.09
C ARG A 79 13.29 -2.97 -0.83
N ILE A 80 14.36 -2.20 -0.71
CA ILE A 80 15.71 -2.71 -0.41
C ILE A 80 15.73 -3.39 0.96
N GLU A 81 15.11 -2.80 1.96
CA GLU A 81 15.06 -3.40 3.31
C GLU A 81 14.17 -4.66 3.36
N LEU A 82 13.03 -4.68 2.66
CA LEU A 82 12.23 -5.89 2.50
C LEU A 82 13.05 -7.01 1.83
N HIS A 83 13.76 -6.69 0.75
CA HIS A 83 14.64 -7.64 0.06
C HIS A 83 15.75 -8.19 0.99
N ARG A 84 16.40 -7.33 1.77
CA ARG A 84 17.43 -7.74 2.75
C ARG A 84 16.90 -8.70 3.81
N ARG A 85 15.62 -8.58 4.14
CA ARG A 85 14.91 -9.48 5.08
C ARG A 85 14.32 -10.72 4.41
N GLY A 86 14.48 -10.88 3.10
CA GLY A 86 13.91 -12.00 2.33
C GLY A 86 12.38 -11.95 2.23
N ILE A 87 11.80 -10.77 2.32
CA ILE A 87 10.34 -10.56 2.24
C ILE A 87 9.99 -10.14 0.81
N SER A 88 9.27 -11.00 0.09
CA SER A 88 8.68 -10.67 -1.22
C SER A 88 7.50 -9.72 -1.06
N TYR A 89 7.22 -8.94 -2.09
CA TYR A 89 6.08 -8.04 -2.12
C TYR A 89 5.41 -8.00 -3.49
N LEU A 90 4.15 -7.62 -3.50
CA LEU A 90 3.38 -7.32 -4.71
C LEU A 90 3.52 -5.83 -5.03
N GLU A 91 3.98 -5.52 -6.24
CA GLU A 91 4.02 -4.15 -6.73
C GLU A 91 2.74 -3.81 -7.47
N VAL A 92 2.06 -2.76 -7.02
CA VAL A 92 0.75 -2.33 -7.53
C VAL A 92 0.86 -0.93 -8.12
N ALA A 93 0.64 -0.79 -9.42
CA ALA A 93 0.65 0.52 -10.06
C ALA A 93 -0.45 1.45 -9.47
N PRO A 94 -0.19 2.77 -9.31
CA PRO A 94 -1.18 3.71 -8.76
C PRO A 94 -2.55 3.66 -9.46
N SER A 95 -2.55 3.53 -10.79
CA SER A 95 -3.79 3.41 -11.56
C SER A 95 -4.52 2.08 -11.32
N ALA A 96 -3.80 1.00 -11.05
CA ALA A 96 -4.37 -0.31 -10.73
C ALA A 96 -5.03 -0.29 -9.35
N LEU A 97 -4.38 0.32 -8.34
CA LEU A 97 -4.95 0.56 -7.02
C LEU A 97 -6.31 1.27 -7.13
N LYS A 98 -6.35 2.40 -7.83
CA LYS A 98 -7.59 3.17 -8.02
C LYS A 98 -8.69 2.35 -8.69
N LYS A 99 -8.37 1.66 -9.78
CA LYS A 99 -9.31 0.80 -10.50
C LYS A 99 -9.82 -0.35 -9.62
N PHE A 100 -9.00 -0.89 -8.72
CA PHE A 100 -9.41 -1.98 -7.82
C PHE A 100 -10.55 -1.57 -6.87
N THR A 101 -10.66 -0.28 -6.51
CA THR A 101 -11.80 0.25 -5.74
C THR A 101 -13.10 0.32 -6.56
N GLY A 102 -13.03 0.25 -7.89
CA GLY A 102 -14.14 0.49 -8.81
C GLY A 102 -14.16 1.90 -9.39
N ALA A 103 -13.19 2.76 -8.99
CA ALA A 103 -13.03 4.09 -9.56
C ALA A 103 -12.26 4.08 -10.89
N LYS A 104 -12.23 5.22 -11.59
CA LYS A 104 -11.35 5.41 -12.74
C LYS A 104 -9.88 5.52 -12.29
N GLY A 105 -8.93 5.10 -13.15
CA GLY A 105 -7.50 5.16 -12.84
C GLY A 105 -6.94 6.57 -12.59
N ASN A 106 -7.65 7.61 -12.99
CA ASN A 106 -7.33 9.02 -12.74
C ASN A 106 -8.27 9.68 -11.72
N ALA A 107 -9.02 8.90 -10.94
CA ALA A 107 -9.95 9.42 -9.95
C ALA A 107 -9.25 10.24 -8.86
N SER A 108 -9.97 11.25 -8.33
CA SER A 108 -9.51 12.05 -7.19
C SER A 108 -9.48 11.22 -5.90
N LYS A 109 -8.77 11.72 -4.90
CA LYS A 109 -8.64 11.06 -3.58
C LYS A 109 -9.99 10.93 -2.88
N GLU A 110 -10.83 11.94 -2.96
CA GLU A 110 -12.19 11.93 -2.40
C GLU A 110 -13.05 10.85 -3.05
N LYS A 111 -12.92 10.69 -4.37
CA LYS A 111 -13.64 9.64 -5.10
C LYS A 111 -13.18 8.24 -4.68
N ILE A 112 -11.89 8.05 -4.48
CA ILE A 112 -11.34 6.79 -3.96
C ILE A 112 -11.88 6.49 -2.56
N ALA A 113 -11.86 7.46 -1.64
CA ALA A 113 -12.37 7.28 -0.28
C ALA A 113 -13.84 6.84 -0.28
N VAL A 114 -14.67 7.46 -1.13
CA VAL A 114 -16.09 7.08 -1.29
C VAL A 114 -16.25 5.64 -1.78
N GLU A 115 -15.48 5.22 -2.79
CA GLU A 115 -15.57 3.85 -3.32
C GLU A 115 -15.03 2.81 -2.32
N VAL A 116 -14.00 3.15 -1.54
CA VAL A 116 -13.48 2.31 -0.45
C VAL A 116 -14.54 2.12 0.64
N TYR A 117 -15.17 3.20 1.08
CA TYR A 117 -16.26 3.13 2.05
C TYR A 117 -17.43 2.27 1.58
N LYS A 118 -17.90 2.50 0.34
CA LYS A 118 -19.00 1.73 -0.25
C LYS A 118 -18.70 0.23 -0.34
N ARG A 119 -17.45 -0.13 -0.63
CA ARG A 119 -17.07 -1.51 -0.88
C ARG A 119 -16.73 -2.28 0.38
N TRP A 120 -16.05 -1.65 1.31
CA TRP A 120 -15.51 -2.31 2.51
C TRP A 120 -15.92 -1.66 3.84
N GLY A 121 -16.64 -0.55 3.83
CA GLY A 121 -17.01 0.19 5.04
C GLY A 121 -15.81 0.82 5.76
N PHE A 122 -14.67 0.95 5.07
CA PHE A 122 -13.47 1.55 5.64
C PHE A 122 -13.42 3.05 5.38
N GLU A 123 -13.10 3.81 6.40
CA GLU A 123 -12.92 5.26 6.37
C GLU A 123 -11.71 5.65 7.22
N HIS A 124 -10.92 6.60 6.73
CA HIS A 124 -9.77 7.16 7.46
C HIS A 124 -9.48 8.57 6.96
N ASP A 125 -9.02 9.46 7.85
CA ASP A 125 -8.70 10.85 7.51
C ASP A 125 -7.49 10.98 6.58
N SER A 126 -6.55 10.04 6.66
CA SER A 126 -5.39 9.98 5.79
C SER A 126 -5.69 9.27 4.48
N ASN A 127 -5.38 9.93 3.36
CA ASN A 127 -5.43 9.31 2.03
C ASN A 127 -4.38 8.20 1.88
N ASN A 128 -3.20 8.37 2.47
CA ASN A 128 -2.13 7.36 2.41
C ASN A 128 -2.55 6.08 3.13
N VAL A 129 -3.26 6.18 4.25
CA VAL A 129 -3.81 5.02 4.97
C VAL A 129 -4.96 4.39 4.16
N THR A 130 -5.79 5.20 3.50
CA THR A 130 -6.85 4.69 2.62
C THR A 130 -6.26 3.90 1.45
N ASP A 131 -5.21 4.41 0.81
CA ASP A 131 -4.51 3.71 -0.28
C ASP A 131 -3.81 2.44 0.23
N ALA A 132 -3.18 2.48 1.41
CA ALA A 132 -2.60 1.31 2.06
C ALA A 132 -3.67 0.24 2.38
N TYR A 133 -4.88 0.63 2.77
CA TYR A 133 -5.98 -0.30 2.97
C TYR A 133 -6.36 -1.03 1.68
N VAL A 134 -6.45 -0.32 0.56
CA VAL A 134 -6.72 -0.93 -0.75
C VAL A 134 -5.60 -1.90 -1.15
N LEU A 135 -4.35 -1.54 -0.91
CA LEU A 135 -3.19 -2.42 -1.16
C LEU A 135 -3.27 -3.71 -0.34
N ALA A 136 -3.65 -3.63 0.94
CA ALA A 136 -3.85 -4.81 1.79
C ALA A 136 -4.99 -5.70 1.27
N GLN A 137 -6.08 -5.12 0.73
CA GLN A 137 -7.15 -5.87 0.08
C GLN A 137 -6.68 -6.53 -1.23
N ILE A 138 -5.82 -5.87 -2.01
CA ILE A 138 -5.19 -6.46 -3.20
C ILE A 138 -4.31 -7.65 -2.80
N ALA A 139 -3.50 -7.52 -1.73
CA ALA A 139 -2.68 -8.62 -1.22
C ALA A 139 -3.54 -9.85 -0.83
N ARG A 140 -4.69 -9.62 -0.17
CA ARG A 140 -5.65 -10.70 0.16
C ARG A 140 -6.22 -11.34 -1.10
N ALA A 141 -6.68 -10.52 -2.03
CA ALA A 141 -7.28 -10.98 -3.28
C ALA A 141 -6.28 -11.78 -4.14
N ALA A 142 -5.00 -11.40 -4.16
CA ALA A 142 -3.94 -12.12 -4.86
C ALA A 142 -3.71 -13.54 -4.31
N LYS A 143 -4.04 -13.77 -3.05
CA LYS A 143 -4.02 -15.12 -2.42
C LYS A 143 -5.39 -15.83 -2.45
N GLY A 144 -6.32 -15.34 -3.26
CA GLY A 144 -7.64 -15.95 -3.46
C GLY A 144 -8.62 -15.73 -2.31
N LEU A 145 -8.37 -14.77 -1.42
CA LEU A 145 -9.21 -14.47 -0.27
C LEU A 145 -10.17 -13.32 -0.55
N GLY A 146 -11.40 -13.46 -0.04
CA GLY A 146 -12.47 -12.48 -0.23
C GLY A 146 -13.22 -12.66 -1.55
N THR A 147 -14.35 -11.96 -1.65
CA THR A 147 -15.14 -11.93 -2.88
C THR A 147 -14.65 -10.81 -3.77
N ILE A 148 -14.21 -11.16 -4.98
CA ILE A 148 -13.69 -10.21 -5.96
C ILE A 148 -14.53 -10.23 -7.24
N THR A 149 -14.70 -9.07 -7.84
CA THR A 149 -15.41 -8.87 -9.11
C THR A 149 -14.53 -9.25 -10.30
N ARG A 150 -15.13 -9.39 -11.48
CA ARG A 150 -14.39 -9.69 -12.71
C ARG A 150 -13.31 -8.64 -13.01
N PHE A 151 -13.64 -7.34 -12.89
CA PHE A 151 -12.67 -6.28 -13.15
C PHE A 151 -11.51 -6.29 -12.14
N GLN A 152 -11.74 -6.68 -10.90
CA GLN A 152 -10.67 -6.85 -9.91
C GLN A 152 -9.73 -8.00 -10.27
N LYS A 153 -10.26 -9.11 -10.79
CA LYS A 153 -9.44 -10.21 -11.33
C LYS A 153 -8.53 -9.75 -12.46
N ASP A 154 -9.06 -8.94 -13.39
CA ASP A 154 -8.29 -8.40 -14.51
C ASP A 154 -7.15 -7.47 -14.05
N ILE A 155 -7.30 -6.82 -12.89
CA ILE A 155 -6.25 -6.01 -12.28
C ILE A 155 -5.19 -6.89 -11.65
N LEU A 156 -5.57 -7.95 -10.93
CA LEU A 156 -4.62 -8.85 -10.27
C LEU A 156 -3.64 -9.51 -11.23
N VAL A 157 -4.05 -9.80 -12.45
CA VAL A 157 -3.16 -10.34 -13.50
C VAL A 157 -1.98 -9.40 -13.82
N LYS A 158 -2.13 -8.10 -13.55
CA LYS A 158 -1.12 -7.07 -13.82
C LYS A 158 -0.25 -6.74 -12.59
N VAL A 159 -0.56 -7.31 -11.45
CA VAL A 159 0.22 -7.13 -10.22
C VAL A 159 1.46 -7.99 -10.31
N LYS A 160 2.62 -7.38 -10.07
CA LYS A 160 3.91 -8.06 -10.17
C LYS A 160 4.37 -8.49 -8.77
N GLU A 161 4.72 -9.76 -8.62
CA GLU A 161 5.44 -10.25 -7.42
C GLU A 161 6.96 -10.05 -7.63
N VAL A 162 7.62 -9.49 -6.62
CA VAL A 162 9.05 -9.14 -6.62
C VAL A 162 9.73 -9.76 -5.42
#